data_39887071220e039899bf0d9b0229719e
#
_entry.id   39887071220e039899bf0d9b0229719e
#
_cell.length_a   1.000
_cell.length_b   1.000
_cell.length_c   1.000
_cell.angle_alpha   90.00
_cell.angle_beta   90.00
_cell.angle_gamma   90.00
#
_symmetry.space_group_name_H-M   'P 1'
#
loop_
_entity.id
_entity.type
_entity.pdbx_description
1 polymer ?
#
loop_
_entity_poly.entity_id
_entity_poly.type
_entity_poly.pdbx_seq_one_letter_code
_entity_poly.pdbx_strand_id
1 'polypeptide(L)'
;MKIAITGSDGYIGSTLVEKLKDTDHDIHLIDINDWDIRTTPMQDGLPHRWLSFDAVVHLAALVKVGESVEKPWDYYNTNINGTQKVITHFPDAKMIFASTGAAFDPTSPYAKSKVVAEDLIRNQCKDYTIFRFFNVGGGKPSNPEGLYAATINACESGTFTIHGNDYNTKDGTCVRDYVHVDDLCDAIIKAIYEPGAMTEYEPLGSGKSYTVLEYVNAFVEENGPKFKVEFGPRREGDNELSEVPFMSKFMNPQKTLKDIVKL
;
A
#
# COMPACT_ATOMS: atom_id res chain seq x y z
N MET A 1 21.83 8.35 6.39
CA MET A 1 21.57 7.05 5.75
C MET A 1 21.30 7.30 4.28
N LYS A 2 21.66 6.34 3.43
CA LYS A 2 21.34 6.34 2.01
C LYS A 2 20.15 5.43 1.76
N ILE A 3 19.03 6.00 1.33
CA ILE A 3 17.73 5.31 1.25
C ILE A 3 17.20 5.39 -0.17
N ALA A 4 16.84 4.27 -0.76
CA ALA A 4 16.13 4.21 -2.02
C ALA A 4 14.62 4.02 -1.76
N ILE A 5 13.77 4.72 -2.53
CA ILE A 5 12.32 4.58 -2.47
C ILE A 5 11.83 4.26 -3.88
N THR A 6 11.39 3.03 -4.12
CA THR A 6 10.78 2.66 -5.39
C THR A 6 9.26 2.92 -5.35
N GLY A 7 8.68 3.42 -6.43
CA GLY A 7 7.29 3.88 -6.44
C GLY A 7 7.13 5.23 -5.71
N SER A 8 8.15 6.09 -5.81
CA SER A 8 8.23 7.38 -5.12
C SER A 8 7.13 8.36 -5.52
N ASP A 9 6.63 8.29 -6.75
CA ASP A 9 5.56 9.17 -7.27
C ASP A 9 4.15 8.64 -6.95
N GLY A 10 4.06 7.41 -6.40
CA GLY A 10 2.79 6.81 -5.97
C GLY A 10 2.19 7.49 -4.74
N TYR A 11 0.97 7.06 -4.36
CA TYR A 11 0.23 7.62 -3.24
C TYR A 11 1.04 7.62 -1.92
N ILE A 12 1.51 6.45 -1.51
CA ILE A 12 2.28 6.29 -0.27
C ILE A 12 3.69 6.87 -0.45
N GLY A 13 4.30 6.63 -1.62
CA GLY A 13 5.65 7.07 -1.93
C GLY A 13 5.81 8.58 -1.83
N SER A 14 4.93 9.36 -2.45
CA SER A 14 4.98 10.83 -2.41
C SER A 14 4.79 11.40 -1.00
N THR A 15 3.92 10.78 -0.19
CA THR A 15 3.75 11.16 1.22
C THR A 15 5.00 10.85 2.06
N LEU A 16 5.60 9.68 1.83
CA LEU A 16 6.84 9.28 2.51
C LEU A 16 8.01 10.21 2.15
N VAL A 17 8.15 10.56 0.87
CA VAL A 17 9.16 11.50 0.36
C VAL A 17 9.00 12.86 1.04
N GLU A 18 7.76 13.38 1.13
CA GLU A 18 7.49 14.66 1.78
C GLU A 18 7.87 14.64 3.27
N LYS A 19 7.63 13.53 3.98
CA LYS A 19 8.03 13.38 5.39
C LYS A 19 9.55 13.27 5.59
N LEU A 20 10.27 12.79 4.60
CA LEU A 20 11.73 12.57 4.68
C LEU A 20 12.55 13.75 4.12
N LYS A 21 11.93 14.72 3.42
CA LYS A 21 12.63 15.79 2.70
C LYS A 21 13.52 16.68 3.57
N ASP A 22 13.13 16.90 4.83
CA ASP A 22 13.84 17.78 5.77
C ASP A 22 14.78 16.98 6.70
N THR A 23 15.08 15.74 6.38
CA THR A 23 16.01 14.89 7.12
C THR A 23 17.42 14.93 6.49
N ASP A 24 18.45 14.64 7.30
CA ASP A 24 19.85 14.53 6.83
C ASP A 24 20.14 13.23 6.05
N HIS A 25 19.11 12.63 5.40
CA HIS A 25 19.26 11.41 4.62
C HIS A 25 19.51 11.71 3.16
N ASP A 26 20.33 10.86 2.52
CA ASP A 26 20.52 10.82 1.07
C ASP A 26 19.38 9.96 0.47
N ILE A 27 18.31 10.61 0.00
CA ILE A 27 17.10 9.95 -0.49
C ILE A 27 17.17 9.84 -2.01
N HIS A 28 17.10 8.60 -2.52
CA HIS A 28 17.06 8.29 -3.93
C HIS A 28 15.64 7.88 -4.35
N LEU A 29 15.02 8.72 -5.16
CA LEU A 29 13.68 8.51 -5.68
C LEU A 29 13.76 7.66 -6.94
N ILE A 30 12.93 6.63 -7.02
CA ILE A 30 12.89 5.69 -8.14
C ILE A 30 11.44 5.45 -8.52
N ASP A 31 11.06 5.87 -9.72
CA ASP A 31 9.74 5.57 -10.26
C ASP A 31 9.85 5.02 -11.69
N ILE A 32 8.73 4.73 -12.35
CA ILE A 32 8.69 4.06 -13.65
C ILE A 32 9.50 4.80 -14.74
N ASN A 33 9.61 6.13 -14.64
CA ASN A 33 10.38 6.95 -15.57
C ASN A 33 11.88 6.84 -15.34
N ASP A 34 12.32 6.51 -14.11
CA ASP A 34 13.72 6.32 -13.76
C ASP A 34 14.12 4.87 -14.01
N TRP A 35 13.29 3.94 -13.55
CA TRP A 35 13.48 2.52 -13.73
C TRP A 35 12.14 1.76 -13.73
N ASP A 36 11.77 1.27 -14.90
CA ASP A 36 10.73 0.26 -15.02
C ASP A 36 11.25 -1.08 -14.50
N ILE A 37 10.84 -1.46 -13.28
CA ILE A 37 11.28 -2.71 -12.63
C ILE A 37 10.90 -3.98 -13.41
N ARG A 38 10.01 -3.90 -14.43
CA ARG A 38 9.65 -5.01 -15.33
C ARG A 38 10.73 -5.28 -16.37
N THR A 39 11.57 -4.28 -16.69
CA THR A 39 12.60 -4.37 -17.73
C THR A 39 13.99 -4.70 -17.14
N THR A 40 15.02 -4.68 -17.95
CA THR A 40 16.41 -4.91 -17.50
C THR A 40 16.87 -3.87 -16.48
N PRO A 41 17.85 -4.21 -15.62
CA PRO A 41 18.39 -3.28 -14.63
C PRO A 41 18.89 -2.00 -15.29
N MET A 42 18.68 -0.91 -14.56
CA MET A 42 19.10 0.44 -14.82
C MET A 42 20.32 0.55 -15.72
N GLN A 43 20.13 1.08 -16.94
CA GLN A 43 21.21 1.58 -17.77
C GLN A 43 21.36 3.07 -17.49
N ASP A 44 22.57 3.47 -17.14
CA ASP A 44 23.07 4.85 -17.15
C ASP A 44 22.20 5.94 -16.50
N GLY A 45 22.33 6.11 -15.20
CA GLY A 45 21.74 7.27 -14.50
C GLY A 45 21.44 7.08 -13.03
N LEU A 46 21.13 5.89 -12.57
CA LEU A 46 21.13 5.59 -11.15
C LEU A 46 22.50 5.04 -10.74
N PRO A 47 22.93 5.31 -9.52
CA PRO A 47 24.26 4.91 -9.10
C PRO A 47 24.44 3.41 -9.24
N HIS A 48 25.47 3.02 -9.95
CA HIS A 48 25.86 1.64 -10.14
C HIS A 48 25.79 0.81 -8.84
N ARG A 49 25.61 -0.47 -8.96
CA ARG A 49 25.71 -1.56 -7.97
C ARG A 49 26.83 -1.43 -6.91
N TRP A 50 27.67 -0.40 -7.01
CA TRP A 50 28.78 -0.05 -6.12
C TRP A 50 28.42 0.93 -4.99
N LEU A 51 27.22 1.51 -5.01
CA LEU A 51 26.76 2.38 -3.94
C LEU A 51 25.98 1.53 -2.96
N SER A 52 26.54 1.31 -1.78
CA SER A 52 25.81 0.68 -0.68
C SER A 52 24.64 1.57 -0.24
N PHE A 53 23.44 1.06 -0.32
CA PHE A 53 22.28 1.66 0.31
C PHE A 53 22.11 1.05 1.70
N ASP A 54 21.70 1.89 2.66
CA ASP A 54 21.39 1.43 4.00
C ASP A 54 20.00 0.76 4.04
N ALA A 55 19.05 1.31 3.28
CA ALA A 55 17.69 0.78 3.18
C ALA A 55 17.06 0.99 1.81
N VAL A 56 16.14 0.13 1.46
CA VAL A 56 15.24 0.25 0.30
C VAL A 56 13.81 0.14 0.78
N VAL A 57 12.99 1.17 0.52
CA VAL A 57 11.53 1.12 0.71
C VAL A 57 10.91 0.76 -0.63
N HIS A 58 10.47 -0.50 -0.77
CA HIS A 58 9.94 -1.02 -2.03
C HIS A 58 8.41 -0.91 -2.05
N LEU A 59 7.91 0.20 -2.68
CA LEU A 59 6.48 0.49 -2.85
C LEU A 59 6.00 0.24 -4.29
N ALA A 60 6.90 0.19 -5.28
CA ALA A 60 6.56 0.00 -6.67
C ALA A 60 5.82 -1.33 -6.90
N ALA A 61 4.56 -1.28 -7.33
CA ALA A 61 3.73 -2.45 -7.59
C ALA A 61 2.51 -2.09 -8.42
N LEU A 62 1.87 -3.07 -9.06
CA LEU A 62 0.48 -2.99 -9.50
C LEU A 62 -0.42 -3.45 -8.34
N VAL A 63 -1.50 -2.69 -8.02
CA VAL A 63 -2.25 -2.86 -6.77
C VAL A 63 -3.77 -3.06 -6.93
N LYS A 64 -4.31 -2.98 -8.15
CA LYS A 64 -5.76 -3.06 -8.40
C LYS A 64 -6.25 -4.52 -8.47
N VAL A 65 -7.03 -4.95 -7.46
CA VAL A 65 -7.53 -6.33 -7.37
C VAL A 65 -8.32 -6.74 -8.62
N GLY A 66 -9.31 -5.95 -9.04
CA GLY A 66 -10.14 -6.26 -10.22
C GLY A 66 -9.32 -6.36 -11.51
N GLU A 67 -8.42 -5.41 -11.77
CA GLU A 67 -7.54 -5.44 -12.93
C GLU A 67 -6.62 -6.67 -12.93
N SER A 68 -6.22 -7.15 -11.75
CA SER A 68 -5.36 -8.34 -11.64
C SER A 68 -6.05 -9.62 -12.14
N VAL A 69 -7.39 -9.70 -12.05
CA VAL A 69 -8.17 -10.81 -12.57
C VAL A 69 -8.18 -10.79 -14.11
N GLU A 70 -8.27 -9.60 -14.70
CA GLU A 70 -8.26 -9.41 -16.14
C GLU A 70 -6.85 -9.56 -16.76
N LYS A 71 -5.83 -9.11 -16.03
CA LYS A 71 -4.43 -9.04 -16.51
C LYS A 71 -3.44 -9.70 -15.52
N PRO A 72 -3.62 -10.97 -15.15
CA PRO A 72 -2.82 -11.59 -14.08
C PRO A 72 -1.33 -11.61 -14.38
N TRP A 73 -0.95 -11.74 -15.66
CA TRP A 73 0.45 -11.78 -16.06
C TRP A 73 1.19 -10.47 -15.80
N ASP A 74 0.54 -9.33 -15.99
CA ASP A 74 1.14 -8.01 -15.71
C ASP A 74 1.47 -7.88 -14.21
N TYR A 75 0.58 -8.39 -13.35
CA TYR A 75 0.78 -8.41 -11.91
C TYR A 75 1.92 -9.34 -11.48
N TYR A 76 2.00 -10.54 -12.06
CA TYR A 76 3.12 -11.44 -11.77
C TYR A 76 4.43 -10.88 -12.28
N ASN A 77 4.47 -10.31 -13.47
CA ASN A 77 5.68 -9.70 -14.02
C ASN A 77 6.13 -8.50 -13.20
N THR A 78 5.23 -7.60 -12.84
CA THR A 78 5.58 -6.41 -12.05
C THR A 78 5.92 -6.76 -10.61
N ASN A 79 5.02 -7.47 -9.91
CA ASN A 79 5.13 -7.63 -8.46
C ASN A 79 6.12 -8.74 -8.06
N ILE A 80 6.32 -9.77 -8.90
CA ILE A 80 7.26 -10.87 -8.61
C ILE A 80 8.61 -10.60 -9.27
N ASN A 81 8.64 -10.52 -10.60
CA ASN A 81 9.90 -10.34 -11.32
C ASN A 81 10.52 -8.96 -11.03
N GLY A 82 9.68 -7.92 -10.88
CA GLY A 82 10.13 -6.59 -10.47
C GLY A 82 10.77 -6.62 -9.09
N THR A 83 10.12 -7.23 -8.10
CA THR A 83 10.68 -7.39 -6.74
C THR A 83 12.00 -8.17 -6.77
N GLN A 84 12.09 -9.25 -7.54
CA GLN A 84 13.35 -9.99 -7.70
C GLN A 84 14.48 -9.10 -8.23
N LYS A 85 14.20 -8.21 -9.16
CA LYS A 85 15.20 -7.27 -9.68
C LYS A 85 15.61 -6.24 -8.64
N VAL A 86 14.66 -5.72 -7.85
CA VAL A 86 14.97 -4.81 -6.75
C VAL A 86 15.89 -5.48 -5.72
N ILE A 87 15.61 -6.70 -5.30
CA ILE A 87 16.47 -7.49 -4.40
C ILE A 87 17.87 -7.63 -4.99
N THR A 88 17.97 -8.01 -6.27
CA THR A 88 19.26 -8.21 -6.95
C THR A 88 20.06 -6.92 -7.06
N HIS A 89 19.36 -5.79 -7.20
CA HIS A 89 20.01 -4.47 -7.35
C HIS A 89 20.51 -3.90 -6.02
N PHE A 90 19.83 -4.21 -4.91
CA PHE A 90 20.15 -3.73 -3.56
C PHE A 90 20.45 -4.89 -2.58
N PRO A 91 21.47 -5.72 -2.86
CA PRO A 91 21.65 -7.02 -2.18
C PRO A 91 22.02 -6.91 -0.69
N ASP A 92 22.57 -5.80 -0.26
CA ASP A 92 23.03 -5.58 1.12
C ASP A 92 22.18 -4.55 1.88
N ALA A 93 21.21 -3.90 1.22
CA ALA A 93 20.32 -2.94 1.85
C ALA A 93 19.24 -3.65 2.69
N LYS A 94 18.82 -3.02 3.78
CA LYS A 94 17.61 -3.42 4.48
C LYS A 94 16.39 -3.24 3.58
N MET A 95 15.61 -4.31 3.38
CA MET A 95 14.42 -4.30 2.54
C MET A 95 13.17 -4.00 3.38
N ILE A 96 12.50 -2.87 3.12
CA ILE A 96 11.19 -2.55 3.67
C ILE A 96 10.17 -2.71 2.56
N PHE A 97 9.34 -3.74 2.65
CA PHE A 97 8.46 -4.16 1.56
C PHE A 97 7.00 -3.88 1.85
N ALA A 98 6.35 -3.19 0.92
CA ALA A 98 4.91 -2.98 0.91
C ALA A 98 4.18 -4.21 0.37
N SER A 99 3.66 -5.04 1.28
CA SER A 99 2.71 -6.12 0.99
C SER A 99 1.28 -5.64 1.25
N THR A 100 0.34 -6.55 1.39
CA THR A 100 -1.10 -6.25 1.47
C THR A 100 -1.81 -7.12 2.50
N GLY A 101 -2.85 -6.58 3.15
CA GLY A 101 -3.77 -7.37 3.97
C GLY A 101 -4.46 -8.50 3.20
N ALA A 102 -4.64 -8.35 1.88
CA ALA A 102 -5.17 -9.44 1.04
C ALA A 102 -4.26 -10.69 0.99
N ALA A 103 -3.01 -10.59 1.42
CA ALA A 103 -2.09 -11.72 1.54
C ALA A 103 -2.44 -12.69 2.68
N PHE A 104 -3.39 -12.35 3.57
CA PHE A 104 -3.91 -13.28 4.58
C PHE A 104 -4.84 -14.34 3.99
N ASP A 105 -5.57 -13.97 2.92
CA ASP A 105 -6.42 -14.88 2.14
C ASP A 105 -6.27 -14.54 0.65
N PRO A 106 -5.21 -15.07 -0.01
CA PRO A 106 -4.81 -14.65 -1.35
C PRO A 106 -5.68 -15.26 -2.46
N THR A 107 -6.88 -14.75 -2.65
CA THR A 107 -7.82 -15.19 -3.67
C THR A 107 -7.53 -14.63 -5.06
N SER A 108 -7.09 -13.35 -5.14
CA SER A 108 -6.80 -12.66 -6.40
C SER A 108 -5.34 -12.84 -6.88
N PRO A 109 -5.08 -12.69 -8.21
CA PRO A 109 -3.70 -12.68 -8.75
C PRO A 109 -2.81 -11.61 -8.11
N TYR A 110 -3.36 -10.43 -7.79
CA TYR A 110 -2.66 -9.41 -7.01
C TYR A 110 -2.17 -9.95 -5.67
N ALA A 111 -3.07 -10.48 -4.85
CA ALA A 111 -2.71 -11.00 -3.53
C ALA A 111 -1.67 -12.13 -3.62
N LYS A 112 -1.87 -13.07 -4.57
CA LYS A 112 -0.91 -14.16 -4.85
C LYS A 112 0.46 -13.64 -5.24
N SER A 113 0.53 -12.60 -6.09
CA SER A 113 1.79 -12.00 -6.51
C SER A 113 2.55 -11.39 -5.32
N LYS A 114 1.84 -10.76 -4.38
CA LYS A 114 2.45 -10.18 -3.17
C LYS A 114 2.96 -11.26 -2.22
N VAL A 115 2.24 -12.38 -2.03
CA VAL A 115 2.71 -13.53 -1.22
C VAL A 115 4.00 -14.12 -1.80
N VAL A 116 4.07 -14.31 -3.12
CA VAL A 116 5.30 -14.82 -3.76
C VAL A 116 6.46 -13.82 -3.60
N ALA A 117 6.19 -12.52 -3.70
CA ALA A 117 7.19 -11.48 -3.46
C ALA A 117 7.69 -11.47 -2.00
N GLU A 118 6.81 -11.69 -1.01
CA GLU A 118 7.20 -11.89 0.39
C GLU A 118 8.17 -13.06 0.55
N ASP A 119 7.90 -14.20 -0.13
CA ASP A 119 8.76 -15.39 -0.08
C ASP A 119 10.14 -15.13 -0.71
N LEU A 120 10.21 -14.37 -1.82
CA LEU A 120 11.49 -13.96 -2.40
C LEU A 120 12.32 -13.15 -1.41
N ILE A 121 11.70 -12.19 -0.71
CA ILE A 121 12.37 -11.35 0.28
C ILE A 121 12.87 -12.18 1.46
N ARG A 122 12.02 -13.04 2.03
CA ARG A 122 12.42 -13.91 3.17
C ARG A 122 13.61 -14.81 2.84
N ASN A 123 13.69 -15.29 1.60
CA ASN A 123 14.73 -16.23 1.20
C ASN A 123 16.03 -15.55 0.74
N GLN A 124 15.99 -14.28 0.32
CA GLN A 124 17.14 -13.64 -0.33
C GLN A 124 17.68 -12.42 0.42
N CYS A 125 16.85 -11.71 1.21
CA CYS A 125 17.29 -10.53 1.95
C CYS A 125 17.81 -10.92 3.33
N LYS A 126 18.95 -10.34 3.73
CA LYS A 126 19.56 -10.57 5.05
C LYS A 126 18.84 -9.82 6.17
N ASP A 127 18.33 -8.63 5.85
CA ASP A 127 17.60 -7.75 6.74
C ASP A 127 16.36 -7.24 6.01
N TYR A 128 15.17 -7.44 6.59
CA TYR A 128 13.93 -7.01 5.97
C TYR A 128 12.82 -6.74 6.98
N THR A 129 11.84 -5.95 6.55
CA THR A 129 10.55 -5.80 7.19
C THR A 129 9.46 -5.88 6.13
N ILE A 130 8.53 -6.82 6.27
CA ILE A 130 7.39 -7.00 5.37
C ILE A 130 6.17 -6.38 6.03
N PHE A 131 5.61 -5.35 5.43
CA PHE A 131 4.40 -4.70 5.88
C PHE A 131 3.19 -5.12 5.06
N ARG A 132 2.17 -5.71 5.68
CA ARG A 132 0.86 -5.96 5.05
C ARG A 132 -0.06 -4.77 5.31
N PHE A 133 -0.18 -3.90 4.31
CA PHE A 133 -1.02 -2.71 4.38
C PHE A 133 -2.49 -3.07 4.26
N PHE A 134 -3.30 -2.44 5.12
CA PHE A 134 -4.76 -2.45 5.01
C PHE A 134 -5.23 -1.26 4.16
N ASN A 135 -6.47 -0.77 4.32
CA ASN A 135 -7.01 0.24 3.42
C ASN A 135 -6.48 1.63 3.77
N VAL A 136 -5.61 2.14 2.92
CA VAL A 136 -4.97 3.44 3.13
C VAL A 136 -5.86 4.56 2.61
N GLY A 137 -5.99 5.64 3.38
CA GLY A 137 -6.74 6.83 2.99
C GLY A 137 -6.16 8.11 3.63
N GLY A 138 -6.78 9.25 3.31
CA GLY A 138 -6.39 10.55 3.84
C GLY A 138 -5.20 11.21 3.14
N GLY A 139 -4.79 12.37 3.67
CA GLY A 139 -3.74 13.18 3.07
C GLY A 139 -4.17 13.92 1.80
N LYS A 140 -3.21 14.47 1.09
CA LYS A 140 -3.42 15.19 -0.19
C LYS A 140 -2.50 14.62 -1.28
N PRO A 141 -2.66 13.34 -1.63
CA PRO A 141 -1.80 12.73 -2.63
C PRO A 141 -2.13 13.22 -4.04
N SER A 142 -1.12 13.27 -4.88
CA SER A 142 -1.30 13.55 -6.32
C SER A 142 -2.00 12.40 -7.05
N ASN A 143 -1.91 11.18 -6.52
CA ASN A 143 -2.48 9.97 -7.14
C ASN A 143 -3.05 9.04 -6.05
N PRO A 144 -4.24 9.34 -5.49
CA PRO A 144 -4.86 8.49 -4.47
C PRO A 144 -5.31 7.15 -5.07
N GLU A 145 -5.36 6.12 -4.22
CA GLU A 145 -5.73 4.76 -4.60
C GLU A 145 -6.85 4.19 -3.72
N GLY A 146 -7.41 3.06 -4.13
CA GLY A 146 -8.39 2.31 -3.36
C GLY A 146 -9.71 3.04 -3.13
N LEU A 147 -10.32 2.80 -1.96
CA LEU A 147 -11.62 3.37 -1.61
C LEU A 147 -11.56 4.89 -1.47
N TYR A 148 -10.45 5.42 -0.96
CA TYR A 148 -10.24 6.85 -0.83
C TYR A 148 -10.27 7.55 -2.20
N ALA A 149 -9.56 6.99 -3.20
CA ALA A 149 -9.65 7.49 -4.59
C ALA A 149 -11.06 7.40 -5.15
N ALA A 150 -11.77 6.30 -4.88
CA ALA A 150 -13.15 6.13 -5.35
C ALA A 150 -14.08 7.20 -4.78
N THR A 151 -13.92 7.62 -3.51
CA THR A 151 -14.71 8.71 -2.94
C THR A 151 -14.37 10.09 -3.55
N ILE A 152 -13.09 10.36 -3.82
CA ILE A 152 -12.68 11.58 -4.51
C ILE A 152 -13.28 11.64 -5.91
N ASN A 153 -13.16 10.56 -6.69
CA ASN A 153 -13.74 10.47 -8.04
C ASN A 153 -15.27 10.59 -8.04
N ALA A 154 -15.93 10.10 -6.99
CA ALA A 154 -17.37 10.22 -6.83
C ALA A 154 -17.80 11.67 -6.59
N CYS A 155 -16.98 12.51 -5.97
CA CYS A 155 -17.26 13.93 -5.82
C CYS A 155 -17.34 14.65 -7.19
N GLU A 156 -16.58 14.19 -8.17
CA GLU A 156 -16.57 14.73 -9.53
C GLU A 156 -17.70 14.13 -10.37
N SER A 157 -17.89 12.79 -10.31
CA SER A 157 -18.89 12.08 -11.11
C SER A 157 -20.32 12.21 -10.57
N GLY A 158 -20.48 12.59 -9.30
CA GLY A 158 -21.76 12.71 -8.61
C GLY A 158 -22.35 11.38 -8.10
N THR A 159 -21.65 10.23 -8.27
CA THR A 159 -22.16 8.92 -7.86
C THR A 159 -21.05 8.08 -7.25
N PHE A 160 -21.33 7.46 -6.10
CA PHE A 160 -20.49 6.47 -5.46
C PHE A 160 -21.18 5.12 -5.45
N THR A 161 -20.54 4.09 -6.00
CA THR A 161 -21.10 2.72 -6.02
C THR A 161 -20.47 1.86 -4.94
N ILE A 162 -21.30 1.37 -4.00
CA ILE A 162 -20.94 0.33 -3.03
C ILE A 162 -21.16 -1.03 -3.68
N HIS A 163 -20.12 -1.85 -3.73
CA HIS A 163 -20.17 -3.17 -4.36
C HIS A 163 -20.55 -4.27 -3.37
N GLY A 164 -21.80 -4.79 -3.53
CA GLY A 164 -22.41 -5.76 -2.62
C GLY A 164 -23.13 -5.08 -1.44
N ASN A 165 -24.34 -5.55 -1.15
CA ASN A 165 -25.15 -5.15 -0.01
C ASN A 165 -25.77 -6.36 0.69
N ASP A 166 -25.21 -7.55 0.44
CA ASP A 166 -25.72 -8.84 0.89
C ASP A 166 -24.63 -9.69 1.58
N TYR A 167 -23.53 -9.05 2.04
CA TYR A 167 -22.52 -9.70 2.86
C TYR A 167 -23.07 -9.97 4.26
N ASN A 168 -22.53 -10.99 4.94
CA ASN A 168 -22.94 -11.35 6.31
C ASN A 168 -22.31 -10.38 7.34
N THR A 169 -22.61 -9.10 7.22
CA THR A 169 -22.14 -8.00 8.05
C THR A 169 -23.33 -7.20 8.57
N LYS A 170 -23.11 -6.26 9.48
CA LYS A 170 -24.19 -5.50 10.16
C LYS A 170 -25.08 -4.67 9.21
N ASP A 171 -24.56 -4.28 8.03
CA ASP A 171 -25.29 -3.46 7.05
C ASP A 171 -25.21 -4.03 5.63
N GLY A 172 -24.70 -5.25 5.49
CA GLY A 172 -24.58 -5.95 4.22
C GLY A 172 -23.38 -5.52 3.36
N THR A 173 -22.58 -4.54 3.78
CA THR A 173 -21.39 -4.11 3.04
C THR A 173 -20.09 -4.67 3.63
N CYS A 174 -19.01 -4.75 2.85
CA CYS A 174 -17.73 -5.29 3.31
C CYS A 174 -17.19 -4.52 4.52
N VAL A 175 -16.46 -5.22 5.40
CA VAL A 175 -15.74 -4.63 6.54
C VAL A 175 -14.26 -4.45 6.21
N ARG A 176 -13.70 -3.30 6.54
CA ARG A 176 -12.30 -2.94 6.28
C ARG A 176 -11.70 -2.21 7.48
N ASP A 177 -10.42 -2.47 7.75
CA ASP A 177 -9.60 -1.58 8.57
C ASP A 177 -9.06 -0.45 7.69
N TYR A 178 -9.20 0.79 8.15
CA TYR A 178 -8.72 1.97 7.44
C TYR A 178 -7.60 2.63 8.22
N VAL A 179 -6.50 2.96 7.55
CA VAL A 179 -5.33 3.62 8.13
C VAL A 179 -5.03 4.92 7.38
N HIS A 180 -4.68 5.96 8.12
CA HIS A 180 -4.25 7.21 7.51
C HIS A 180 -2.85 7.05 6.91
N VAL A 181 -2.63 7.62 5.72
CA VAL A 181 -1.34 7.54 5.02
C VAL A 181 -0.18 8.09 5.85
N ASP A 182 -0.40 9.13 6.67
CA ASP A 182 0.63 9.67 7.55
C ASP A 182 1.07 8.68 8.63
N ASP A 183 0.11 8.01 9.31
CA ASP A 183 0.41 7.00 10.34
C ASP A 183 1.16 5.80 9.73
N LEU A 184 0.78 5.43 8.51
CA LEU A 184 1.45 4.37 7.77
C LEU A 184 2.89 4.76 7.40
N CYS A 185 3.12 5.99 6.91
CA CYS A 185 4.46 6.48 6.60
C CYS A 185 5.32 6.59 7.86
N ASP A 186 4.76 6.98 9.00
CA ASP A 186 5.49 7.02 10.28
C ASP A 186 5.95 5.61 10.70
N ALA A 187 5.13 4.58 10.48
CA ALA A 187 5.52 3.19 10.71
C ALA A 187 6.66 2.74 9.77
N ILE A 188 6.62 3.13 8.50
CA ILE A 188 7.69 2.86 7.53
C ILE A 188 8.98 3.55 7.97
N ILE A 189 8.93 4.83 8.35
CA ILE A 189 10.08 5.59 8.82
C ILE A 189 10.68 4.92 10.06
N LYS A 190 9.86 4.54 11.03
CA LYS A 190 10.33 3.81 12.22
C LYS A 190 11.08 2.53 11.85
N ALA A 191 10.59 1.78 10.86
CA ALA A 191 11.23 0.55 10.40
C ALA A 191 12.58 0.79 9.71
N ILE A 192 12.82 1.96 9.12
CA ILE A 192 14.13 2.31 8.54
C ILE A 192 15.21 2.32 9.62
N TYR A 193 14.88 2.82 10.82
CA TYR A 193 15.85 2.97 11.91
C TYR A 193 15.97 1.75 12.83
N GLU A 194 14.95 0.92 12.91
CA GLU A 194 15.00 -0.23 13.80
C GLU A 194 15.80 -1.38 13.16
N PRO A 195 16.82 -1.92 13.85
CA PRO A 195 17.56 -3.07 13.34
C PRO A 195 16.62 -4.28 13.21
N GLY A 196 16.68 -4.90 12.04
CA GLY A 196 16.28 -6.25 11.73
C GLY A 196 15.09 -6.84 12.46
N ALA A 197 13.89 -6.29 12.26
CA ALA A 197 12.70 -7.05 12.59
C ALA A 197 12.49 -8.11 11.49
N MET A 198 13.20 -9.22 11.58
CA MET A 198 12.93 -10.41 10.76
C MET A 198 11.63 -11.08 11.24
N THR A 199 10.56 -10.28 11.30
CA THR A 199 9.22 -10.78 11.54
C THR A 199 8.66 -11.32 10.22
N GLU A 200 7.89 -12.38 10.31
CA GLU A 200 7.27 -12.97 9.13
C GLU A 200 6.50 -11.92 8.32
N TYR A 201 5.75 -11.06 8.99
CA TYR A 201 5.11 -9.84 8.50
C TYR A 201 4.62 -8.97 9.66
N GLU A 202 4.38 -7.68 9.38
CA GLU A 202 3.78 -6.72 10.29
C GLU A 202 2.52 -6.10 9.62
N PRO A 203 1.32 -6.26 10.18
CA PRO A 203 0.12 -5.65 9.61
C PRO A 203 0.09 -4.17 9.92
N LEU A 204 -0.13 -3.32 8.91
CA LEU A 204 -0.29 -1.88 9.08
C LEU A 204 -1.74 -1.47 8.80
N GLY A 205 -2.49 -1.28 9.86
CA GLY A 205 -3.84 -0.75 9.92
C GLY A 205 -4.08 -0.02 11.22
N SER A 206 -5.26 0.54 11.42
CA SER A 206 -5.58 1.29 12.65
C SER A 206 -5.99 0.40 13.82
N GLY A 207 -6.33 -0.86 13.56
CA GLY A 207 -6.95 -1.76 14.53
C GLY A 207 -8.44 -1.46 14.76
N LYS A 208 -9.05 -0.61 13.93
CA LYS A 208 -10.48 -0.28 13.98
C LYS A 208 -11.09 -0.52 12.61
N SER A 209 -12.06 -1.43 12.58
CA SER A 209 -12.73 -1.82 11.36
C SER A 209 -14.08 -1.14 11.22
N TYR A 210 -14.42 -0.75 9.99
CA TYR A 210 -15.68 -0.12 9.63
C TYR A 210 -16.23 -0.78 8.37
N THR A 211 -17.55 -0.80 8.23
CA THR A 211 -18.14 -1.20 6.95
C THR A 211 -17.90 -0.13 5.89
N VAL A 212 -18.01 -0.52 4.62
CA VAL A 212 -17.89 0.46 3.52
C VAL A 212 -18.98 1.53 3.63
N LEU A 213 -20.19 1.16 4.07
CA LEU A 213 -21.28 2.14 4.28
C LEU A 213 -20.95 3.10 5.42
N GLU A 214 -20.36 2.64 6.53
CA GLU A 214 -19.91 3.53 7.61
C GLU A 214 -18.82 4.50 7.15
N TYR A 215 -17.87 4.02 6.33
CA TYR A 215 -16.87 4.89 5.73
C TYR A 215 -17.50 5.98 4.87
N VAL A 216 -18.44 5.62 4.00
CA VAL A 216 -19.14 6.58 3.13
C VAL A 216 -19.97 7.57 3.94
N ASN A 217 -20.66 7.11 4.99
CA ASN A 217 -21.41 8.00 5.88
C ASN A 217 -20.50 8.99 6.61
N ALA A 218 -19.33 8.53 7.11
CA ALA A 218 -18.35 9.41 7.73
C ALA A 218 -17.79 10.43 6.72
N PHE A 219 -17.58 10.04 5.45
CA PHE A 219 -17.18 10.96 4.40
C PHE A 219 -18.24 12.05 4.14
N VAL A 220 -19.50 11.67 4.05
CA VAL A 220 -20.61 12.61 3.84
C VAL A 220 -20.81 13.52 5.07
N GLU A 221 -20.66 12.99 6.28
CA GLU A 221 -20.74 13.78 7.52
C GLU A 221 -19.63 14.86 7.57
N GLU A 222 -18.40 14.51 7.19
CA GLU A 222 -17.26 15.42 7.27
C GLU A 222 -17.22 16.44 6.13
N ASN A 223 -17.58 16.05 4.91
CA ASN A 223 -17.39 16.88 3.70
C ASN A 223 -18.72 17.40 3.09
N GLY A 224 -19.86 17.03 3.67
CA GLY A 224 -21.17 17.25 3.10
C GLY A 224 -21.54 16.25 1.98
N PRO A 225 -22.80 16.28 1.50
CA PRO A 225 -23.30 15.36 0.46
C PRO A 225 -22.73 15.74 -0.92
N LYS A 226 -21.63 15.11 -1.32
CA LYS A 226 -20.93 15.37 -2.58
C LYS A 226 -21.40 14.48 -3.74
N PHE A 227 -22.03 13.33 -3.42
CA PHE A 227 -22.48 12.32 -4.40
C PHE A 227 -23.70 11.54 -3.89
N LYS A 228 -24.35 10.83 -4.81
CA LYS A 228 -25.36 9.82 -4.48
C LYS A 228 -24.67 8.49 -4.25
N VAL A 229 -25.20 7.70 -3.30
CA VAL A 229 -24.76 6.34 -3.03
C VAL A 229 -25.68 5.37 -3.77
N GLU A 230 -25.08 4.49 -4.56
CA GLU A 230 -25.76 3.39 -5.27
C GLU A 230 -25.14 2.06 -4.88
N PHE A 231 -25.93 0.97 -4.96
CA PHE A 231 -25.46 -0.38 -4.70
C PHE A 231 -25.31 -1.13 -6.02
N GLY A 232 -24.12 -1.68 -6.23
CA GLY A 232 -23.81 -2.54 -7.36
C GLY A 232 -23.64 -4.00 -6.91
N PRO A 233 -23.42 -4.93 -7.86
CA PRO A 233 -23.11 -6.32 -7.55
C PRO A 233 -21.78 -6.44 -6.78
N ARG A 234 -21.57 -7.56 -6.10
CA ARG A 234 -20.26 -7.90 -5.51
C ARG A 234 -19.17 -7.89 -6.59
N ARG A 235 -17.99 -7.40 -6.22
CA ARG A 235 -16.80 -7.55 -7.09
C ARG A 235 -16.20 -8.94 -6.90
N GLU A 236 -15.77 -9.53 -7.99
CA GLU A 236 -14.99 -10.77 -7.93
C GLU A 236 -13.65 -10.52 -7.21
N GLY A 237 -13.31 -11.38 -6.26
CA GLY A 237 -12.08 -11.29 -5.48
C GLY A 237 -12.14 -10.34 -4.27
N ASP A 238 -13.28 -9.70 -3.98
CA ASP A 238 -13.45 -8.92 -2.76
C ASP A 238 -13.75 -9.85 -1.56
N ASN A 239 -12.93 -9.77 -0.52
CA ASN A 239 -13.18 -10.45 0.75
C ASN A 239 -14.28 -9.72 1.54
N GLU A 240 -15.12 -10.46 2.26
CA GLU A 240 -16.15 -9.91 3.14
C GLU A 240 -15.53 -9.09 4.27
N LEU A 241 -14.50 -9.63 4.91
CA LEU A 241 -13.78 -9.04 6.03
C LEU A 241 -12.30 -8.84 5.68
N SER A 242 -11.77 -7.67 6.01
CA SER A 242 -10.34 -7.37 5.94
C SER A 242 -9.96 -6.52 7.15
N GLU A 243 -9.61 -7.22 8.24
CA GLU A 243 -9.33 -6.65 9.55
C GLU A 243 -7.91 -6.97 10.00
N VAL A 244 -7.32 -6.05 10.75
CA VAL A 244 -5.98 -6.22 11.33
C VAL A 244 -6.03 -7.34 12.38
N PRO A 245 -5.25 -8.43 12.22
CA PRO A 245 -5.31 -9.56 13.15
C PRO A 245 -4.63 -9.27 14.50
N PHE A 246 -3.66 -8.36 14.53
CA PHE A 246 -2.97 -7.85 15.73
C PHE A 246 -2.31 -6.50 15.41
N MET A 247 -2.08 -5.70 16.43
CA MET A 247 -1.39 -4.42 16.25
C MET A 247 0.11 -4.62 16.05
N SER A 248 0.64 -4.06 14.96
CA SER A 248 2.07 -4.04 14.70
C SER A 248 2.81 -3.19 15.74
N LYS A 249 4.02 -3.61 16.14
CA LYS A 249 4.90 -2.81 16.99
C LYS A 249 5.32 -1.46 16.35
N PHE A 250 5.22 -1.36 15.05
CA PHE A 250 5.53 -0.14 14.30
C PHE A 250 4.38 0.86 14.29
N MET A 251 3.12 0.37 14.46
CA MET A 251 1.93 1.21 14.41
C MET A 251 1.64 1.91 15.74
N ASN A 252 1.36 3.21 15.63
CA ASN A 252 0.82 4.04 16.69
C ASN A 252 -0.20 5.01 16.07
N PRO A 253 -1.41 4.52 15.68
CA PRO A 253 -2.36 5.31 14.93
C PRO A 253 -2.81 6.55 15.71
N GLN A 254 -2.59 7.73 15.16
CA GLN A 254 -3.00 9.01 15.73
C GLN A 254 -4.25 9.56 15.05
N LYS A 255 -4.49 9.13 13.81
CA LYS A 255 -5.58 9.60 12.98
C LYS A 255 -6.82 8.73 13.11
N THR A 256 -7.98 9.35 13.03
CA THR A 256 -9.31 8.72 13.11
C THR A 256 -9.89 8.53 11.72
N LEU A 257 -11.05 7.83 11.63
CA LEU A 257 -11.80 7.70 10.37
C LEU A 257 -12.16 9.09 9.80
N LYS A 258 -12.48 10.07 10.64
CA LYS A 258 -12.78 11.45 10.20
C LYS A 258 -11.58 12.11 9.53
N ASP A 259 -10.37 11.90 10.06
CA ASP A 259 -9.15 12.41 9.43
C ASP A 259 -8.86 11.72 8.08
N ILE A 260 -9.19 10.42 7.97
CA ILE A 260 -8.99 9.64 6.74
C ILE A 260 -9.91 10.10 5.62
N VAL A 261 -11.18 10.43 5.93
CA VAL A 261 -12.17 10.82 4.92
C VAL A 261 -12.18 12.32 4.60
N LYS A 262 -11.42 13.12 5.31
CA LYS A 262 -11.34 14.57 5.12
C LYS A 262 -10.66 14.93 3.79
N LEU A 263 -11.29 15.84 3.02
CA LEU A 263 -10.77 16.37 1.74
C LEU A 263 -9.83 17.57 1.92
#